data_42abc9393e4e6e9c86637ddcb99abe2a
#
_entry.id   42abc9393e4e6e9c86637ddcb99abe2a
#
_cell.length_a   1.000
_cell.length_b   1.000
_cell.length_c   1.000
_cell.angle_alpha   90.00
_cell.angle_beta   90.00
_cell.angle_gamma   90.00
#
_symmetry.space_group_name_H-M   'P 1'
#
loop_
_entity.id
_entity.type
_entity.pdbx_description
1 polymer ?
#
loop_
_entity_poly.entity_id
_entity_poly.type
_entity_poly.pdbx_seq_one_letter_code
_entity_poly.pdbx_strand_id
1 'polypeptide(L)'
;MIALGIDIGGTSIKGAAVYDDGRMLDVFSLPVVKGEPGETTINKLIDLVEDYIKYQNIGKDLVGIGIGIPGLLDVDKGVVTMSNNLGWEDLPIAQMFLDRMPYPVRIANDANVAAFGEAIFGAGKGVPYVIMLTLGTGVGGGIVLDGKLYEGNKGQGAELGHIVVEYGGRQCTCQRKGCLETYASATAIVRDTKEAMEQHPESLMHQIAEEQGKIDGRVAFKAARQGDLAGIAVVEQYIYHLSEGILNYCNIFRPNLVILSVGIANEGDYLFDRINAYLEKERYGYPRSPAVKVVPAKLGYDSGKIGAAALFF
;
A
#
# COMPACT_ATOMS: atom_id res chain seq x y z
N MET A 1 3.44 -24.85 7.81
CA MET A 1 2.51 -24.77 6.65
C MET A 1 3.14 -23.91 5.55
N ILE A 2 2.75 -24.10 4.30
CA ILE A 2 3.22 -23.30 3.17
C ILE A 2 1.99 -22.78 2.42
N ALA A 3 1.92 -21.48 2.12
CA ALA A 3 0.93 -20.90 1.23
C ALA A 3 1.64 -20.18 0.08
N LEU A 4 1.02 -20.14 -1.09
CA LEU A 4 1.51 -19.35 -2.21
C LEU A 4 0.92 -17.95 -2.12
N GLY A 5 1.78 -16.94 -2.09
CA GLY A 5 1.37 -15.53 -2.14
C GLY A 5 1.72 -14.91 -3.49
N ILE A 6 0.73 -14.30 -4.11
CA ILE A 6 0.84 -13.65 -5.42
C ILE A 6 0.43 -12.19 -5.26
N ASP A 7 1.24 -11.30 -5.79
CA ASP A 7 1.01 -9.85 -5.83
C ASP A 7 0.92 -9.39 -7.28
N ILE A 8 -0.28 -8.98 -7.70
CA ILE A 8 -0.55 -8.51 -9.06
C ILE A 8 -0.39 -6.99 -9.09
N GLY A 9 0.68 -6.51 -9.70
CA GLY A 9 0.90 -5.09 -9.94
C GLY A 9 0.59 -4.68 -11.38
N GLY A 10 0.54 -3.38 -11.63
CA GLY A 10 0.20 -2.84 -12.97
C GLY A 10 1.22 -3.12 -14.08
N THR A 11 2.45 -3.54 -13.73
CA THR A 11 3.52 -3.83 -14.72
C THR A 11 4.08 -5.24 -14.61
N SER A 12 3.91 -5.88 -13.47
CA SER A 12 4.40 -7.24 -13.22
C SER A 12 3.59 -7.91 -12.13
N ILE A 13 3.44 -9.22 -12.26
CA ILE A 13 2.93 -10.12 -11.23
C ILE A 13 4.14 -10.78 -10.57
N LYS A 14 4.16 -10.87 -9.26
CA LYS A 14 5.21 -11.54 -8.51
C LYS A 14 4.58 -12.52 -7.52
N GLY A 15 5.22 -13.65 -7.33
CA GLY A 15 4.74 -14.63 -6.35
C GLY A 15 5.86 -15.43 -5.74
N ALA A 16 5.59 -15.99 -4.56
CA ALA A 16 6.48 -16.89 -3.85
C ALA A 16 5.69 -17.82 -2.93
N ALA A 17 6.23 -18.98 -2.65
CA ALA A 17 5.79 -19.80 -1.55
C ALA A 17 6.31 -19.24 -0.23
N VAL A 18 5.43 -19.07 0.74
CA VAL A 18 5.71 -18.46 2.04
C VAL A 18 5.38 -19.47 3.15
N TYR A 19 6.29 -19.63 4.08
CA TYR A 19 6.06 -20.42 5.29
C TYR A 19 5.26 -19.61 6.33
N ASP A 20 4.62 -20.31 7.25
CA ASP A 20 3.86 -19.71 8.36
C ASP A 20 4.72 -18.94 9.39
N ASP A 21 6.03 -18.90 9.22
CA ASP A 21 6.96 -18.03 9.93
C ASP A 21 7.38 -16.78 9.14
N GLY A 22 6.87 -16.63 7.90
CA GLY A 22 7.15 -15.49 7.01
C GLY A 22 8.35 -15.68 6.09
N ARG A 23 9.09 -16.80 6.17
CA ARG A 23 10.18 -17.10 5.22
C ARG A 23 9.61 -17.41 3.83
N MET A 24 10.27 -16.91 2.81
CA MET A 24 9.91 -17.16 1.40
C MET A 24 10.89 -18.11 0.73
N LEU A 25 10.37 -18.88 -0.23
CA LEU A 25 11.18 -19.55 -1.25
C LEU A 25 11.47 -18.60 -2.42
N ASP A 26 12.06 -19.12 -3.52
CA ASP A 26 12.40 -18.32 -4.69
C ASP A 26 11.18 -17.59 -5.24
N VAL A 27 11.40 -16.36 -5.69
CA VAL A 27 10.35 -15.51 -6.27
C VAL A 27 10.25 -15.79 -7.77
N PHE A 28 9.03 -16.04 -8.24
CA PHE A 28 8.72 -16.02 -9.68
C PHE A 28 8.11 -14.66 -10.08
N SER A 29 8.21 -14.34 -11.37
CA SER A 29 7.56 -13.13 -11.90
C SER A 29 7.05 -13.34 -13.32
N LEU A 30 5.95 -12.62 -13.63
CA LEU A 30 5.34 -12.55 -14.95
C LEU A 30 5.11 -11.08 -15.31
N PRO A 31 5.54 -10.60 -16.48
CA PRO A 31 5.23 -9.24 -16.91
C PRO A 31 3.74 -9.10 -17.23
N VAL A 32 3.15 -7.94 -16.86
CA VAL A 32 1.79 -7.56 -17.28
C VAL A 32 1.90 -6.81 -18.61
N VAL A 33 1.25 -7.33 -19.64
CA VAL A 33 1.22 -6.71 -20.96
C VAL A 33 0.01 -5.80 -21.06
N LYS A 34 0.25 -4.50 -21.26
CA LYS A 34 -0.84 -3.52 -21.32
C LYS A 34 -1.78 -3.84 -22.50
N GLY A 35 -3.08 -3.94 -22.22
CA GLY A 35 -4.12 -4.25 -23.21
C GLY A 35 -4.30 -5.74 -23.49
N GLU A 36 -3.54 -6.62 -22.82
CA GLU A 36 -3.80 -8.07 -22.88
C GLU A 36 -5.08 -8.40 -22.10
N PRO A 37 -5.96 -9.28 -22.62
CA PRO A 37 -7.13 -9.73 -21.87
C PRO A 37 -6.75 -10.37 -20.54
N GLY A 38 -7.49 -10.08 -19.49
CA GLY A 38 -7.23 -10.60 -18.14
C GLY A 38 -7.19 -12.13 -18.09
N GLU A 39 -8.10 -12.80 -18.77
CA GLU A 39 -8.10 -14.27 -18.88
C GLU A 39 -6.80 -14.83 -19.47
N THR A 40 -6.23 -14.17 -20.48
CA THR A 40 -4.96 -14.58 -21.08
C THR A 40 -3.82 -14.44 -20.08
N THR A 41 -3.74 -13.30 -19.38
CA THR A 41 -2.71 -13.06 -18.36
C THR A 41 -2.83 -14.06 -17.20
N ILE A 42 -4.05 -14.34 -16.73
CA ILE A 42 -4.27 -15.28 -15.63
C ILE A 42 -3.97 -16.72 -16.05
N ASN A 43 -4.31 -17.14 -17.27
CA ASN A 43 -3.93 -18.47 -17.73
C ASN A 43 -2.40 -18.65 -17.78
N LYS A 44 -1.65 -17.66 -18.27
CA LYS A 44 -0.18 -17.68 -18.23
C LYS A 44 0.35 -17.75 -16.79
N LEU A 45 -0.30 -17.02 -15.87
CA LEU A 45 0.06 -17.06 -14.45
C LEU A 45 -0.18 -18.46 -13.86
N ILE A 46 -1.30 -19.09 -14.19
CA ILE A 46 -1.64 -20.45 -13.73
C ILE A 46 -0.59 -21.45 -14.23
N ASP A 47 -0.22 -21.41 -15.51
CA ASP A 47 0.83 -22.27 -16.06
C ASP A 47 2.15 -22.10 -15.30
N LEU A 48 2.55 -20.85 -15.05
CA LEU A 48 3.76 -20.53 -14.27
C LEU A 48 3.68 -21.05 -12.83
N VAL A 49 2.53 -20.91 -12.19
CA VAL A 49 2.30 -21.39 -10.81
C VAL A 49 2.35 -22.91 -10.73
N GLU A 50 1.75 -23.63 -11.69
CA GLU A 50 1.84 -25.10 -11.76
C GLU A 50 3.30 -25.56 -11.86
N ASP A 51 4.08 -24.93 -12.73
CA ASP A 51 5.50 -25.25 -12.90
C ASP A 51 6.33 -24.89 -11.65
N TYR A 52 6.03 -23.76 -11.02
CA TYR A 52 6.68 -23.35 -9.78
C TYR A 52 6.41 -24.34 -8.62
N ILE A 53 5.15 -24.77 -8.44
CA ILE A 53 4.78 -25.76 -7.42
C ILE A 53 5.53 -27.10 -7.64
N LYS A 54 5.64 -27.56 -8.90
CA LYS A 54 6.40 -28.76 -9.26
C LYS A 54 7.89 -28.58 -8.99
N TYR A 55 8.46 -27.45 -9.43
CA TYR A 55 9.89 -27.14 -9.27
C TYR A 55 10.29 -27.10 -7.80
N GLN A 56 9.51 -26.40 -6.97
CA GLN A 56 9.76 -26.29 -5.53
C GLN A 56 9.37 -27.55 -4.75
N ASN A 57 8.68 -28.50 -5.39
CA ASN A 57 8.19 -29.75 -4.76
C ASN A 57 7.32 -29.53 -3.52
N ILE A 58 6.47 -28.50 -3.53
CA ILE A 58 5.66 -28.08 -2.37
C ILE A 58 4.20 -28.52 -2.44
N GLY A 59 3.77 -29.20 -3.49
CA GLY A 59 2.35 -29.48 -3.76
C GLY A 59 1.62 -30.21 -2.62
N LYS A 60 2.33 -31.04 -1.83
CA LYS A 60 1.74 -31.79 -0.70
C LYS A 60 1.56 -30.92 0.55
N ASP A 61 2.38 -29.87 0.71
CA ASP A 61 2.44 -29.02 1.90
C ASP A 61 1.71 -27.68 1.68
N LEU A 62 1.27 -27.41 0.42
CA LEU A 62 0.61 -26.18 0.03
C LEU A 62 -0.84 -26.15 0.54
N VAL A 63 -1.14 -25.21 1.44
CA VAL A 63 -2.47 -25.08 2.05
C VAL A 63 -3.41 -24.15 1.29
N GLY A 64 -2.89 -23.34 0.35
CA GLY A 64 -3.70 -22.44 -0.47
C GLY A 64 -2.89 -21.42 -1.26
N ILE A 65 -3.60 -20.66 -2.09
CA ILE A 65 -3.07 -19.62 -2.99
C ILE A 65 -3.77 -18.30 -2.66
N GLY A 66 -3.04 -17.34 -2.11
CA GLY A 66 -3.51 -15.98 -1.86
C GLY A 66 -3.07 -15.04 -2.95
N ILE A 67 -3.94 -14.13 -3.37
CA ILE A 67 -3.68 -13.20 -4.48
C ILE A 67 -4.07 -11.79 -4.08
N GLY A 68 -3.10 -10.88 -4.05
CA GLY A 68 -3.30 -9.44 -3.93
C GLY A 68 -3.53 -8.81 -5.31
N ILE A 69 -4.60 -8.03 -5.48
CA ILE A 69 -5.01 -7.50 -6.78
C ILE A 69 -5.46 -6.04 -6.63
N PRO A 70 -4.98 -5.11 -7.48
CA PRO A 70 -5.45 -3.74 -7.46
C PRO A 70 -6.85 -3.62 -8.09
N GLY A 71 -7.74 -2.87 -7.46
CA GLY A 71 -9.08 -2.57 -7.98
C GLY A 71 -10.21 -2.99 -7.06
N LEU A 72 -11.41 -2.97 -7.62
CA LEU A 72 -12.65 -3.35 -6.95
C LEU A 72 -12.88 -4.85 -7.08
N LEU A 73 -13.04 -5.53 -5.96
CA LEU A 73 -13.17 -6.99 -5.88
C LEU A 73 -14.52 -7.39 -5.31
N ASP A 74 -14.96 -8.60 -5.60
CA ASP A 74 -15.93 -9.38 -4.84
C ASP A 74 -15.18 -10.59 -4.26
N VAL A 75 -14.63 -10.44 -3.05
CA VAL A 75 -13.76 -11.46 -2.43
C VAL A 75 -14.53 -12.73 -2.09
N ASP A 76 -15.83 -12.63 -1.82
CA ASP A 76 -16.67 -13.80 -1.54
C ASP A 76 -16.83 -14.71 -2.75
N LYS A 77 -16.82 -14.12 -3.95
CA LYS A 77 -16.92 -14.84 -5.21
C LYS A 77 -15.57 -15.12 -5.86
N GLY A 78 -14.49 -14.49 -5.38
CA GLY A 78 -13.18 -14.57 -5.99
C GLY A 78 -13.09 -13.90 -7.37
N VAL A 79 -13.80 -12.77 -7.55
CA VAL A 79 -13.95 -12.05 -8.82
C VAL A 79 -13.33 -10.65 -8.73
N VAL A 80 -12.55 -10.27 -9.73
CA VAL A 80 -12.19 -8.86 -9.97
C VAL A 80 -13.36 -8.21 -10.68
N THR A 81 -14.11 -7.36 -9.97
CA THR A 81 -15.24 -6.64 -10.56
C THR A 81 -14.75 -5.57 -11.53
N MET A 82 -13.70 -4.82 -11.15
CA MET A 82 -13.08 -3.81 -12.01
C MET A 82 -11.66 -3.49 -11.54
N SER A 83 -10.70 -3.50 -12.44
CA SER A 83 -9.36 -2.99 -12.21
C SER A 83 -8.95 -2.05 -13.35
N ASN A 84 -9.06 -0.75 -13.13
CA ASN A 84 -8.73 0.27 -14.14
C ASN A 84 -7.27 0.20 -14.58
N ASN A 85 -6.36 -0.11 -13.65
CA ASN A 85 -4.92 -0.17 -13.92
C ASN A 85 -4.54 -1.35 -14.83
N LEU A 86 -5.32 -2.43 -14.76
CA LEU A 86 -5.11 -3.66 -15.52
C LEU A 86 -6.04 -3.75 -16.74
N GLY A 87 -7.12 -2.96 -16.77
CA GLY A 87 -8.16 -3.05 -17.80
C GLY A 87 -9.00 -4.32 -17.69
N TRP A 88 -9.16 -4.85 -16.48
CA TRP A 88 -9.92 -6.09 -16.24
C TRP A 88 -11.30 -5.78 -15.66
N GLU A 89 -12.30 -6.51 -16.13
CA GLU A 89 -13.68 -6.42 -15.67
C GLU A 89 -14.26 -7.83 -15.54
N ASP A 90 -15.03 -8.06 -14.49
CA ASP A 90 -15.78 -9.29 -14.17
C ASP A 90 -14.95 -10.59 -14.32
N LEU A 91 -13.67 -10.55 -13.93
CA LEU A 91 -12.73 -11.65 -14.11
C LEU A 91 -12.78 -12.64 -12.92
N PRO A 92 -13.23 -13.91 -13.11
CA PRO A 92 -13.41 -14.88 -12.03
C PRO A 92 -12.10 -15.61 -11.68
N ILE A 93 -11.12 -14.88 -11.16
CA ILE A 93 -9.76 -15.37 -10.96
C ILE A 93 -9.72 -16.61 -10.07
N ALA A 94 -10.44 -16.62 -8.94
CA ALA A 94 -10.42 -17.79 -8.05
C ALA A 94 -10.92 -19.04 -8.75
N GLN A 95 -12.00 -18.94 -9.54
CA GLN A 95 -12.54 -20.08 -10.30
C GLN A 95 -11.56 -20.58 -11.36
N MET A 96 -10.89 -19.66 -12.09
CA MET A 96 -9.89 -20.04 -13.10
C MET A 96 -8.74 -20.87 -12.51
N PHE A 97 -8.28 -20.53 -11.28
CA PHE A 97 -7.28 -21.34 -10.57
C PHE A 97 -7.86 -22.68 -10.10
N LEU A 98 -9.08 -22.70 -9.53
CA LEU A 98 -9.73 -23.91 -9.03
C LEU A 98 -10.04 -24.93 -10.15
N ASP A 99 -10.29 -24.48 -11.38
CA ASP A 99 -10.49 -25.36 -12.54
C ASP A 99 -9.23 -26.12 -12.93
N ARG A 100 -8.05 -25.65 -12.52
CA ARG A 100 -6.74 -26.19 -12.88
C ARG A 100 -6.00 -26.84 -11.72
N MET A 101 -6.22 -26.36 -10.48
CA MET A 101 -5.45 -26.76 -9.30
C MET A 101 -6.35 -27.06 -8.11
N PRO A 102 -6.02 -28.10 -7.29
CA PRO A 102 -6.86 -28.53 -6.18
C PRO A 102 -6.62 -27.72 -4.88
N TYR A 103 -6.13 -26.49 -4.98
CA TYR A 103 -5.81 -25.65 -3.82
C TYR A 103 -6.86 -24.56 -3.62
N PRO A 104 -7.29 -24.28 -2.36
CA PRO A 104 -8.14 -23.13 -2.07
C PRO A 104 -7.49 -21.84 -2.53
N VAL A 105 -8.30 -20.94 -3.09
CA VAL A 105 -7.85 -19.61 -3.57
C VAL A 105 -8.56 -18.52 -2.80
N ARG A 106 -7.82 -17.51 -2.35
CA ARG A 106 -8.35 -16.30 -1.73
C ARG A 106 -7.78 -15.09 -2.45
N ILE A 107 -8.64 -14.14 -2.75
CA ILE A 107 -8.23 -12.86 -3.32
C ILE A 107 -8.49 -11.74 -2.31
N ALA A 108 -7.67 -10.69 -2.34
CA ALA A 108 -7.88 -9.47 -1.57
C ALA A 108 -7.26 -8.28 -2.32
N ASN A 109 -7.61 -7.06 -1.91
CA ASN A 109 -6.97 -5.86 -2.48
C ASN A 109 -5.46 -5.85 -2.17
N ASP A 110 -4.65 -5.33 -3.11
CA ASP A 110 -3.18 -5.30 -3.02
C ASP A 110 -2.66 -4.52 -1.80
N ALA A 111 -3.24 -3.37 -1.49
CA ALA A 111 -2.87 -2.61 -0.30
C ALA A 111 -3.31 -3.31 1.01
N ASN A 112 -4.45 -4.00 0.98
CA ASN A 112 -4.94 -4.77 2.12
C ASN A 112 -4.01 -5.95 2.44
N VAL A 113 -3.59 -6.73 1.44
CA VAL A 113 -2.64 -7.83 1.70
C VAL A 113 -1.28 -7.31 2.12
N ALA A 114 -0.80 -6.20 1.55
CA ALA A 114 0.45 -5.60 1.99
C ALA A 114 0.39 -5.17 3.48
N ALA A 115 -0.72 -4.56 3.90
CA ALA A 115 -0.95 -4.22 5.29
C ALA A 115 -1.02 -5.46 6.20
N PHE A 116 -1.66 -6.52 5.73
CA PHE A 116 -1.76 -7.78 6.48
C PHE A 116 -0.39 -8.44 6.64
N GLY A 117 0.43 -8.47 5.58
CA GLY A 117 1.81 -8.95 5.64
C GLY A 117 2.64 -8.22 6.68
N GLU A 118 2.60 -6.88 6.67
CA GLU A 118 3.29 -6.06 7.67
C GLU A 118 2.76 -6.26 9.10
N ALA A 119 1.46 -6.47 9.26
CA ALA A 119 0.86 -6.72 10.57
C ALA A 119 1.29 -8.09 11.16
N ILE A 120 1.36 -9.13 10.33
CA ILE A 120 1.65 -10.49 10.80
C ILE A 120 3.17 -10.76 10.90
N PHE A 121 3.95 -10.32 9.91
CA PHE A 121 5.36 -10.69 9.79
C PHE A 121 6.34 -9.51 9.80
N GLY A 122 5.84 -8.28 9.61
CA GLY A 122 6.66 -7.09 9.47
C GLY A 122 6.70 -6.20 10.72
N ALA A 123 6.51 -4.90 10.50
CA ALA A 123 6.58 -3.87 11.54
C ALA A 123 5.49 -4.02 12.61
N GLY A 124 4.34 -4.61 12.26
CA GLY A 124 3.20 -4.84 13.14
C GLY A 124 3.19 -6.18 13.87
N LYS A 125 4.25 -6.99 13.74
CA LYS A 125 4.28 -8.35 14.34
C LYS A 125 3.98 -8.31 15.84
N GLY A 126 2.93 -9.05 16.26
CA GLY A 126 2.49 -9.13 17.65
C GLY A 126 1.63 -7.93 18.10
N VAL A 127 1.27 -7.03 17.20
CA VAL A 127 0.43 -5.88 17.50
C VAL A 127 -1.00 -6.16 17.00
N PRO A 128 -2.04 -6.11 17.87
CA PRO A 128 -3.37 -6.56 17.48
C PRO A 128 -4.13 -5.58 16.57
N TYR A 129 -3.89 -4.28 16.70
CA TYR A 129 -4.61 -3.23 15.94
C TYR A 129 -3.61 -2.40 15.15
N VAL A 130 -3.56 -2.63 13.86
CA VAL A 130 -2.60 -2.01 12.93
C VAL A 130 -3.34 -1.35 11.77
N ILE A 131 -2.93 -0.15 11.41
CA ILE A 131 -3.30 0.48 10.15
C ILE A 131 -2.03 0.70 9.34
N MET A 132 -2.06 0.38 8.06
CA MET A 132 -0.98 0.71 7.15
C MET A 132 -1.47 1.62 6.04
N LEU A 133 -0.64 2.61 5.69
CA LEU A 133 -0.81 3.45 4.51
C LEU A 133 0.34 3.20 3.52
N THR A 134 0.00 3.02 2.26
CA THR A 134 0.96 2.94 1.16
C THR A 134 1.01 4.30 0.45
N LEU A 135 2.15 5.00 0.54
CA LEU A 135 2.34 6.37 0.03
C LEU A 135 3.04 6.32 -1.34
N GLY A 136 2.34 5.79 -2.36
CA GLY A 136 2.81 5.65 -3.73
C GLY A 136 2.23 6.72 -4.67
N THR A 137 1.94 6.35 -5.91
CA THR A 137 1.24 7.20 -6.90
C THR A 137 -0.07 7.74 -6.33
N GLY A 138 -0.80 6.91 -5.61
CA GLY A 138 -1.94 7.26 -4.77
C GLY A 138 -1.64 6.99 -3.29
N VAL A 139 -2.70 6.97 -2.48
CA VAL A 139 -2.68 6.52 -1.08
C VAL A 139 -3.60 5.32 -0.95
N GLY A 140 -3.01 4.14 -0.85
CA GLY A 140 -3.72 2.93 -0.45
C GLY A 140 -3.56 2.66 1.05
N GLY A 141 -4.19 1.61 1.52
CA GLY A 141 -4.01 1.19 2.90
C GLY A 141 -4.76 -0.09 3.24
N GLY A 142 -4.57 -0.54 4.47
CA GLY A 142 -5.28 -1.68 5.01
C GLY A 142 -5.39 -1.58 6.53
N ILE A 143 -6.37 -2.26 7.06
CA ILE A 143 -6.74 -2.23 8.46
C ILE A 143 -6.70 -3.66 9.00
N VAL A 144 -5.97 -3.86 10.10
CA VAL A 144 -5.94 -5.14 10.82
C VAL A 144 -6.49 -4.90 12.22
N LEU A 145 -7.55 -5.62 12.57
CA LEU A 145 -8.25 -5.52 13.85
C LEU A 145 -8.21 -6.88 14.55
N ASP A 146 -7.64 -6.90 15.74
CA ASP A 146 -7.45 -8.14 16.52
C ASP A 146 -6.73 -9.24 15.72
N GLY A 147 -5.68 -8.84 15.00
CA GLY A 147 -4.88 -9.72 14.15
C GLY A 147 -5.59 -10.23 12.89
N LYS A 148 -6.75 -9.68 12.53
CA LYS A 148 -7.53 -10.06 11.35
C LYS A 148 -7.62 -8.91 10.37
N LEU A 149 -7.47 -9.22 9.07
CA LEU A 149 -7.66 -8.24 8.01
C LEU A 149 -9.13 -7.78 7.96
N TYR A 150 -9.33 -6.46 7.98
CA TYR A 150 -10.64 -5.85 7.79
C TYR A 150 -10.81 -5.43 6.33
N GLU A 151 -11.69 -6.09 5.62
CA GLU A 151 -11.93 -5.86 4.20
C GLU A 151 -13.27 -5.18 3.91
N GLY A 152 -14.12 -5.01 4.94
CA GLY A 152 -15.48 -4.49 4.75
C GLY A 152 -16.39 -5.48 4.01
N ASN A 153 -17.50 -4.97 3.50
CA ASN A 153 -18.42 -5.77 2.71
C ASN A 153 -17.80 -6.12 1.35
N LYS A 154 -17.71 -7.40 1.01
CA LYS A 154 -17.18 -7.95 -0.26
C LYS A 154 -15.71 -7.56 -0.58
N GLY A 155 -14.94 -7.14 0.40
CA GLY A 155 -13.57 -6.70 0.17
C GLY A 155 -13.43 -5.26 -0.35
N GLN A 156 -14.47 -4.43 -0.23
CA GLN A 156 -14.52 -3.08 -0.77
C GLN A 156 -14.32 -1.99 0.31
N GLY A 157 -13.88 -2.38 1.50
CA GLY A 157 -13.56 -1.46 2.59
C GLY A 157 -12.09 -1.02 2.59
N ALA A 158 -11.75 -0.24 3.61
CA ALA A 158 -10.38 0.25 3.85
C ALA A 158 -9.81 1.17 2.75
N GLU A 159 -10.66 1.90 2.02
CA GLU A 159 -10.27 2.92 1.03
C GLU A 159 -9.73 4.17 1.73
N LEU A 160 -8.63 4.02 2.46
CA LEU A 160 -8.10 5.02 3.40
C LEU A 160 -7.66 6.31 2.72
N GLY A 161 -7.13 6.24 1.49
CA GLY A 161 -6.74 7.42 0.72
C GLY A 161 -7.89 8.32 0.30
N HIS A 162 -9.14 7.83 0.37
CA HIS A 162 -10.31 8.56 -0.10
C HIS A 162 -11.16 9.19 1.03
N ILE A 163 -10.68 9.20 2.27
CA ILE A 163 -11.28 10.05 3.31
C ILE A 163 -11.04 11.53 2.97
N VAL A 164 -12.00 12.39 3.29
CA VAL A 164 -11.87 13.83 3.08
C VAL A 164 -11.11 14.45 4.24
N VAL A 165 -9.96 15.07 3.95
CA VAL A 165 -9.15 15.85 4.90
C VAL A 165 -9.26 17.35 4.66
N GLU A 166 -9.77 17.77 3.47
CA GLU A 166 -9.97 19.17 3.12
C GLU A 166 -11.33 19.35 2.45
N TYR A 167 -12.32 19.89 3.18
CA TYR A 167 -13.66 20.05 2.64
C TYR A 167 -13.69 21.01 1.45
N GLY A 168 -14.22 20.54 0.31
CA GLY A 168 -14.26 21.34 -0.93
C GLY A 168 -12.91 21.50 -1.63
N GLY A 169 -11.86 20.82 -1.13
CA GLY A 169 -10.50 20.92 -1.62
C GLY A 169 -10.25 20.31 -3.00
N ARG A 170 -9.06 19.78 -3.23
CA ARG A 170 -8.58 19.32 -4.54
C ARG A 170 -9.41 18.18 -5.12
N GLN A 171 -9.59 18.20 -6.45
CA GLN A 171 -10.28 17.13 -7.17
C GLN A 171 -9.49 15.82 -7.09
N CYS A 172 -10.14 14.73 -6.71
CA CYS A 172 -9.57 13.38 -6.66
C CYS A 172 -9.97 12.56 -7.89
N THR A 173 -9.15 11.56 -8.21
CA THR A 173 -9.42 10.57 -9.28
C THR A 173 -10.71 9.77 -9.03
N CYS A 174 -11.11 9.58 -7.76
CA CYS A 174 -12.40 8.98 -7.38
C CYS A 174 -13.62 9.90 -7.59
N GLN A 175 -13.43 11.06 -8.22
CA GLN A 175 -14.42 12.10 -8.53
C GLN A 175 -14.95 12.88 -7.31
N ARG A 176 -14.50 12.59 -6.09
CA ARG A 176 -14.75 13.42 -4.90
C ARG A 176 -13.71 14.53 -4.80
N LYS A 177 -13.91 15.47 -3.88
CA LYS A 177 -12.96 16.53 -3.56
C LYS A 177 -12.42 16.38 -2.15
N GLY A 178 -11.15 16.77 -1.97
CA GLY A 178 -10.51 16.86 -0.66
C GLY A 178 -10.01 15.56 -0.08
N CYS A 179 -9.90 14.49 -0.88
CA CYS A 179 -9.39 13.18 -0.43
C CYS A 179 -7.92 13.28 0.02
N LEU A 180 -7.55 12.54 1.07
CA LEU A 180 -6.18 12.46 1.59
C LEU A 180 -5.16 12.19 0.48
N GLU A 181 -5.45 11.31 -0.46
CA GLU A 181 -4.60 10.98 -1.61
C GLU A 181 -4.13 12.21 -2.37
N THR A 182 -4.99 13.23 -2.52
CA THR A 182 -4.65 14.45 -3.29
C THR A 182 -3.67 15.36 -2.56
N TYR A 183 -3.33 15.07 -1.31
CA TYR A 183 -2.42 15.85 -0.47
C TYR A 183 -1.23 15.03 0.05
N ALA A 184 -1.40 13.73 0.24
CA ALA A 184 -0.42 12.88 0.91
C ALA A 184 0.14 11.73 0.06
N SER A 185 -0.13 11.71 -1.26
CA SER A 185 0.53 10.76 -2.18
C SER A 185 1.89 11.28 -2.66
N ALA A 186 2.71 10.41 -3.26
CA ALA A 186 3.92 10.81 -3.96
C ALA A 186 3.62 11.75 -5.14
N THR A 187 2.49 11.53 -5.84
CA THR A 187 2.02 12.45 -6.90
C THR A 187 1.68 13.83 -6.35
N ALA A 188 1.08 13.90 -5.18
CA ALA A 188 0.73 15.16 -4.53
C ALA A 188 1.96 15.99 -4.20
N ILE A 189 2.95 15.40 -3.51
CA ILE A 189 4.16 16.16 -3.15
C ILE A 189 4.97 16.59 -4.38
N VAL A 190 5.01 15.79 -5.45
CA VAL A 190 5.66 16.19 -6.72
C VAL A 190 4.96 17.41 -7.35
N ARG A 191 3.63 17.43 -7.36
CA ARG A 191 2.85 18.58 -7.84
C ARG A 191 3.14 19.81 -6.99
N ASP A 192 3.04 19.69 -5.66
CA ASP A 192 3.23 20.81 -4.73
C ASP A 192 4.66 21.34 -4.79
N THR A 193 5.65 20.46 -4.99
CA THR A 193 7.04 20.86 -5.27
C THR A 193 7.16 21.71 -6.53
N LYS A 194 6.51 21.31 -7.63
CA LYS A 194 6.54 22.07 -8.90
C LYS A 194 5.89 23.43 -8.75
N GLU A 195 4.71 23.49 -8.12
CA GLU A 195 3.98 24.72 -7.85
C GLU A 195 4.82 25.70 -6.98
N ALA A 196 5.50 25.16 -5.95
CA ALA A 196 6.38 25.96 -5.12
C ALA A 196 7.64 26.45 -5.88
N MET A 197 8.23 25.63 -6.74
CA MET A 197 9.36 26.04 -7.58
C MET A 197 8.97 27.18 -8.54
N GLU A 198 7.78 27.14 -9.13
CA GLU A 198 7.28 28.23 -10.00
C GLU A 198 7.12 29.55 -9.24
N GLN A 199 6.73 29.51 -7.96
CA GLN A 199 6.54 30.68 -7.11
C GLN A 199 7.84 31.19 -6.46
N HIS A 200 8.86 30.32 -6.34
CA HIS A 200 10.13 30.57 -5.67
C HIS A 200 11.33 30.27 -6.56
N PRO A 201 11.66 31.17 -7.54
CA PRO A 201 12.81 30.95 -8.45
C PRO A 201 14.16 30.84 -7.73
N GLU A 202 14.27 31.39 -6.52
CA GLU A 202 15.46 31.35 -5.67
C GLU A 202 15.62 30.04 -4.89
N SER A 203 14.62 29.16 -4.88
CA SER A 203 14.63 27.95 -4.07
C SER A 203 15.69 26.94 -4.52
N LEU A 204 16.33 26.29 -3.55
CA LEU A 204 17.29 25.18 -3.78
C LEU A 204 16.65 23.98 -4.48
N MET A 205 15.33 23.88 -4.52
CA MET A 205 14.63 22.82 -5.23
C MET A 205 14.96 22.78 -6.72
N HIS A 206 15.28 23.93 -7.34
CA HIS A 206 15.69 23.99 -8.76
C HIS A 206 17.02 23.26 -8.98
N GLN A 207 18.04 23.61 -8.20
CA GLN A 207 19.35 22.97 -8.28
C GLN A 207 19.26 21.47 -8.01
N ILE A 208 18.51 21.05 -6.95
CA ILE A 208 18.35 19.66 -6.57
C ILE A 208 17.64 18.86 -7.68
N ALA A 209 16.62 19.44 -8.31
CA ALA A 209 15.90 18.82 -9.41
C ALA A 209 16.79 18.63 -10.65
N GLU A 210 17.64 19.62 -10.97
CA GLU A 210 18.61 19.54 -12.06
C GLU A 210 19.66 18.44 -11.81
N GLU A 211 20.26 18.40 -10.62
CA GLU A 211 21.22 17.38 -10.23
C GLU A 211 20.64 15.95 -10.26
N GLN A 212 19.34 15.79 -9.97
CA GLN A 212 18.64 14.50 -10.04
C GLN A 212 18.14 14.14 -11.44
N GLY A 213 18.10 15.11 -12.37
CA GLY A 213 17.52 14.96 -13.70
C GLY A 213 16.01 14.81 -13.72
N LYS A 214 15.33 15.02 -12.59
CA LYS A 214 13.86 14.92 -12.45
C LYS A 214 13.34 15.58 -11.18
N ILE A 215 12.07 15.97 -11.20
CA ILE A 215 11.34 16.38 -10.00
C ILE A 215 10.58 15.17 -9.47
N ASP A 216 10.99 14.66 -8.30
CA ASP A 216 10.27 13.62 -7.54
C ASP A 216 10.03 14.06 -6.09
N GLY A 217 9.36 13.22 -5.29
CA GLY A 217 9.02 13.54 -3.91
C GLY A 217 10.22 13.89 -3.00
N ARG A 218 11.45 13.51 -3.38
CA ARG A 218 12.67 13.77 -2.59
C ARG A 218 13.18 15.20 -2.74
N VAL A 219 12.82 15.93 -3.80
CA VAL A 219 13.34 17.28 -4.08
C VAL A 219 13.00 18.23 -2.93
N ALA A 220 11.71 18.32 -2.55
CA ALA A 220 11.29 19.17 -1.45
C ALA A 220 11.92 18.75 -0.11
N PHE A 221 11.99 17.45 0.19
CA PHE A 221 12.62 16.96 1.42
C PHE A 221 14.12 17.29 1.50
N LYS A 222 14.86 17.17 0.39
CA LYS A 222 16.28 17.53 0.34
C LYS A 222 16.50 19.03 0.54
N ALA A 223 15.68 19.85 -0.11
CA ALA A 223 15.72 21.30 0.05
C ALA A 223 15.38 21.72 1.49
N ALA A 224 14.32 21.14 2.06
CA ALA A 224 13.90 21.40 3.45
C ALA A 224 15.00 21.06 4.46
N ARG A 225 15.73 19.93 4.28
CA ARG A 225 16.88 19.58 5.13
C ARG A 225 18.04 20.56 5.06
N GLN A 226 18.13 21.31 3.96
CA GLN A 226 19.15 22.36 3.77
C GLN A 226 18.67 23.75 4.21
N GLY A 227 17.46 23.84 4.78
CA GLY A 227 16.91 25.08 5.30
C GLY A 227 16.20 25.95 4.25
N ASP A 228 15.92 25.42 3.05
CA ASP A 228 15.15 26.13 2.03
C ASP A 228 13.70 26.33 2.49
N LEU A 229 13.27 27.60 2.55
CA LEU A 229 11.97 27.93 3.12
C LEU A 229 10.79 27.41 2.27
N ALA A 230 10.91 27.42 0.95
CA ALA A 230 9.89 26.89 0.06
C ALA A 230 9.79 25.38 0.17
N GLY A 231 10.93 24.68 0.22
CA GLY A 231 10.98 23.25 0.47
C GLY A 231 10.40 22.86 1.83
N ILE A 232 10.70 23.62 2.89
CA ILE A 232 10.11 23.43 4.22
C ILE A 232 8.59 23.58 4.14
N ALA A 233 8.06 24.62 3.49
CA ALA A 233 6.63 24.85 3.37
C ALA A 233 5.89 23.68 2.68
N VAL A 234 6.46 23.16 1.59
CA VAL A 234 5.90 21.97 0.89
C VAL A 234 5.87 20.76 1.80
N VAL A 235 6.97 20.47 2.51
CA VAL A 235 7.06 19.29 3.37
C VAL A 235 6.15 19.39 4.59
N GLU A 236 6.07 20.55 5.24
CA GLU A 236 5.18 20.76 6.41
C GLU A 236 3.70 20.65 6.02
N GLN A 237 3.31 21.15 4.83
CA GLN A 237 1.95 21.00 4.32
C GLN A 237 1.61 19.54 4.04
N TYR A 238 2.55 18.77 3.47
CA TYR A 238 2.41 17.33 3.25
C TYR A 238 2.23 16.58 4.57
N ILE A 239 3.10 16.85 5.55
CA ILE A 239 3.06 16.23 6.89
C ILE A 239 1.75 16.56 7.60
N TYR A 240 1.29 17.80 7.51
CA TYR A 240 0.02 18.25 8.08
C TYR A 240 -1.15 17.39 7.59
N HIS A 241 -1.37 17.31 6.27
CA HIS A 241 -2.50 16.55 5.74
C HIS A 241 -2.39 15.04 6.02
N LEU A 242 -1.18 14.47 5.94
CA LEU A 242 -0.97 13.07 6.29
C LEU A 242 -1.29 12.79 7.75
N SER A 243 -0.86 13.67 8.65
CA SER A 243 -1.12 13.55 10.08
C SER A 243 -2.60 13.70 10.42
N GLU A 244 -3.32 14.64 9.78
CA GLU A 244 -4.77 14.79 9.93
C GLU A 244 -5.52 13.53 9.48
N GLY A 245 -5.11 12.93 8.35
CA GLY A 245 -5.64 11.63 7.91
C GLY A 245 -5.43 10.54 8.96
N ILE A 246 -4.21 10.46 9.51
CA ILE A 246 -3.86 9.48 10.57
C ILE A 246 -4.68 9.73 11.84
N LEU A 247 -4.87 10.98 12.26
CA LEU A 247 -5.69 11.32 13.43
C LEU A 247 -7.15 10.89 13.24
N ASN A 248 -7.71 11.03 12.03
CA ASN A 248 -9.06 10.53 11.72
C ASN A 248 -9.13 9.01 11.94
N TYR A 249 -8.14 8.25 11.47
CA TYR A 249 -8.10 6.80 11.72
C TYR A 249 -7.90 6.47 13.20
N CYS A 250 -7.09 7.25 13.91
CA CYS A 250 -6.91 7.09 15.35
C CYS A 250 -8.22 7.31 16.12
N ASN A 251 -9.05 8.25 15.68
CA ASN A 251 -10.35 8.53 16.30
C ASN A 251 -11.40 7.46 16.02
N ILE A 252 -11.33 6.80 14.85
CA ILE A 252 -12.30 5.77 14.44
C ILE A 252 -11.91 4.38 14.97
N PHE A 253 -10.65 3.98 14.77
CA PHE A 253 -10.18 2.60 14.99
C PHE A 253 -9.30 2.45 16.23
N ARG A 254 -8.73 3.52 16.73
CA ARG A 254 -7.78 3.52 17.86
C ARG A 254 -6.70 2.45 17.70
N PRO A 255 -5.90 2.46 16.60
CA PRO A 255 -4.87 1.45 16.39
C PRO A 255 -3.77 1.56 17.45
N ASN A 256 -3.04 0.46 17.67
CA ASN A 256 -1.81 0.49 18.46
C ASN A 256 -0.64 1.05 17.66
N LEU A 257 -0.68 0.87 16.33
CA LEU A 257 0.41 1.20 15.41
C LEU A 257 -0.14 1.65 14.07
N VAL A 258 0.49 2.68 13.49
CA VAL A 258 0.32 3.04 12.08
C VAL A 258 1.64 2.79 11.35
N ILE A 259 1.58 2.11 10.21
CA ILE A 259 2.74 1.79 9.37
C ILE A 259 2.66 2.61 8.09
N LEU A 260 3.74 3.27 7.70
CA LEU A 260 3.85 3.92 6.40
C LEU A 260 4.78 3.13 5.50
N SER A 261 4.36 2.90 4.27
CA SER A 261 5.10 2.11 3.28
C SER A 261 5.33 2.88 1.99
N VAL A 262 6.25 2.38 1.19
CA VAL A 262 6.75 2.86 -0.11
C VAL A 262 7.41 4.25 -0.09
N GLY A 263 7.80 4.72 -1.25
CA GLY A 263 8.66 5.86 -1.61
C GLY A 263 8.91 6.95 -0.55
N ILE A 264 7.85 7.63 -0.10
CA ILE A 264 7.97 8.75 0.85
C ILE A 264 8.37 8.27 2.26
N ALA A 265 8.03 7.05 2.65
CA ALA A 265 8.47 6.49 3.93
C ALA A 265 10.00 6.35 4.05
N ASN A 266 10.73 6.36 2.92
CA ASN A 266 12.20 6.34 2.89
C ASN A 266 12.84 7.67 3.33
N GLU A 267 12.04 8.72 3.57
CA GLU A 267 12.54 9.99 4.11
C GLU A 267 12.96 9.90 5.59
N GLY A 268 12.73 8.74 6.21
CA GLY A 268 13.27 8.37 7.51
C GLY A 268 12.84 9.31 8.64
N ASP A 269 13.69 9.47 9.64
CA ASP A 269 13.39 10.22 10.86
C ASP A 269 12.88 11.63 10.60
N TYR A 270 13.32 12.27 9.51
CA TYR A 270 12.84 13.59 9.14
C TYR A 270 11.31 13.65 8.95
N LEU A 271 10.73 12.59 8.40
CA LEU A 271 9.29 12.44 8.22
C LEU A 271 8.64 11.93 9.52
N PHE A 272 9.15 10.83 10.07
CA PHE A 272 8.50 10.12 11.18
C PHE A 272 8.49 10.92 12.48
N ASP A 273 9.57 11.63 12.80
CA ASP A 273 9.64 12.44 14.01
C ASP A 273 8.62 13.58 13.98
N ARG A 274 8.45 14.23 12.82
CA ARG A 274 7.47 15.31 12.65
C ARG A 274 6.04 14.83 12.75
N ILE A 275 5.72 13.71 12.09
CA ILE A 275 4.38 13.08 12.20
C ILE A 275 4.12 12.71 13.66
N ASN A 276 5.02 11.99 14.31
CA ASN A 276 4.85 11.55 15.69
C ASN A 276 4.73 12.74 16.66
N ALA A 277 5.50 13.82 16.44
CA ALA A 277 5.40 15.03 17.24
C ALA A 277 4.05 15.76 17.04
N TYR A 278 3.52 15.76 15.81
CA TYR A 278 2.20 16.30 15.50
C TYR A 278 1.10 15.50 16.22
N LEU A 279 1.09 14.18 16.05
CA LEU A 279 0.12 13.29 16.68
C LEU A 279 0.17 13.37 18.21
N GLU A 280 1.34 13.58 18.80
CA GLU A 280 1.48 13.72 20.25
C GLU A 280 0.68 14.91 20.77
N LYS A 281 0.60 16.01 20.04
CA LYS A 281 -0.06 17.25 20.46
C LYS A 281 -1.54 17.27 20.11
N GLU A 282 -1.90 16.81 18.89
CA GLU A 282 -3.23 17.03 18.32
C GLU A 282 -4.20 15.87 18.57
N ARG A 283 -3.74 14.76 19.20
CA ARG A 283 -4.60 13.60 19.48
C ARG A 283 -5.76 13.91 20.42
N TYR A 284 -6.90 13.30 20.16
CA TYR A 284 -8.02 13.35 21.09
C TYR A 284 -7.62 12.84 22.47
N GLY A 285 -7.99 13.58 23.50
CA GLY A 285 -7.71 13.25 24.91
C GLY A 285 -6.29 13.61 25.39
N TYR A 286 -5.52 14.43 24.63
CA TYR A 286 -4.26 15.00 25.12
C TYR A 286 -4.43 15.72 26.48
N PRO A 287 -3.51 15.56 27.43
CA PRO A 287 -2.32 14.68 27.43
C PRO A 287 -2.59 13.27 28.01
N ARG A 288 -3.82 12.92 28.32
CA ARG A 288 -4.17 11.72 29.09
C ARG A 288 -4.20 10.45 28.25
N SER A 289 -4.58 10.53 26.97
CA SER A 289 -4.54 9.38 26.08
C SER A 289 -3.13 9.19 25.51
N PRO A 290 -2.60 7.93 25.40
CA PRO A 290 -1.31 7.71 24.77
C PRO A 290 -1.38 8.03 23.27
N ALA A 291 -0.28 8.57 22.69
CA ALA A 291 -0.17 8.73 21.24
C ALA A 291 -0.02 7.38 20.55
N VAL A 292 -0.58 7.29 19.35
CA VAL A 292 -0.33 6.17 18.44
C VAL A 292 1.03 6.41 17.76
N LYS A 293 1.86 5.37 17.67
CA LYS A 293 3.14 5.46 16.98
C LYS A 293 2.98 5.26 15.48
N VAL A 294 3.71 6.05 14.71
CA VAL A 294 3.87 5.89 13.26
C VAL A 294 5.28 5.40 12.99
N VAL A 295 5.40 4.30 12.24
CA VAL A 295 6.67 3.63 11.96
C VAL A 295 6.79 3.26 10.47
N PRO A 296 8.01 3.07 9.95
CA PRO A 296 8.20 2.56 8.59
C PRO A 296 7.85 1.07 8.48
N ALA A 297 7.40 0.66 7.30
CA ALA A 297 7.25 -0.75 6.91
C ALA A 297 8.61 -1.48 6.93
N LYS A 298 8.60 -2.79 7.19
CA LYS A 298 9.80 -3.63 7.26
C LYS A 298 9.95 -4.61 6.11
N LEU A 299 8.85 -5.09 5.53
CA LEU A 299 8.88 -6.11 4.47
C LEU A 299 9.14 -5.50 3.08
N GLY A 300 8.95 -4.19 2.94
CA GLY A 300 9.20 -3.49 1.68
C GLY A 300 8.37 -4.06 0.52
N TYR A 301 9.03 -4.40 -0.59
CA TYR A 301 8.39 -4.93 -1.80
C TYR A 301 7.87 -6.38 -1.66
N ASP A 302 8.14 -7.04 -0.54
CA ASP A 302 7.69 -8.39 -0.29
C ASP A 302 6.37 -8.45 0.50
N SER A 303 5.92 -7.31 1.03
CA SER A 303 4.71 -7.21 1.85
C SER A 303 3.46 -7.76 1.16
N GLY A 304 3.26 -7.48 -0.14
CA GLY A 304 2.13 -7.97 -0.92
C GLY A 304 2.11 -9.50 -1.02
N LYS A 305 3.23 -10.12 -1.42
CA LYS A 305 3.36 -11.59 -1.53
C LYS A 305 3.19 -12.29 -0.18
N ILE A 306 3.90 -11.79 0.84
CA ILE A 306 3.84 -12.34 2.19
C ILE A 306 2.42 -12.21 2.76
N GLY A 307 1.79 -11.05 2.58
CA GLY A 307 0.44 -10.81 3.06
C GLY A 307 -0.63 -11.60 2.33
N ALA A 308 -0.48 -11.80 1.01
CA ALA A 308 -1.38 -12.67 0.26
C ALA A 308 -1.31 -14.12 0.76
N ALA A 309 -0.11 -14.67 1.00
CA ALA A 309 0.06 -15.99 1.61
C ALA A 309 -0.53 -16.05 3.03
N ALA A 310 -0.38 -14.96 3.81
CA ALA A 310 -0.88 -14.86 5.18
C ALA A 310 -2.41 -15.03 5.29
N LEU A 311 -3.16 -14.87 4.21
CA LEU A 311 -4.60 -15.15 4.20
C LEU A 311 -4.94 -16.61 4.58
N PHE A 312 -3.93 -17.49 4.63
CA PHE A 312 -4.08 -18.92 4.95
C PHE A 312 -3.45 -19.35 6.29
N PHE A 313 -2.89 -18.44 7.04
CA PHE A 313 -2.22 -18.71 8.31
C PHE A 313 -3.03 -18.28 9.53
#